data_ccc3eb885a8e24f7c4d9759b7945ace5
#
_entry.id   ccc3eb885a8e24f7c4d9759b7945ace5
#
_cell.length_a   1.000
_cell.length_b   1.000
_cell.length_c   1.000
_cell.angle_alpha   90.00
_cell.angle_beta   90.00
_cell.angle_gamma   90.00
#
_symmetry.space_group_name_H-M   'P 1'
#
loop_
_entity.id
_entity.type
_entity.pdbx_description
1 polymer ?
#
loop_
_entity_poly.entity_id
_entity_poly.type
_entity_poly.pdbx_seq_one_letter_code
_entity_poly.pdbx_strand_id
1 'polypeptide(L)'
;MKNIRILGFVLILSIGAFGQKESADLIVAHGIVVTMNPERTIYQDGAVAVRGDSIVAVGPRAEIEAKYQASQVVDAHGGLVLPGFINGHTHVPMTLFRGLHDDVTLNDWLYKYIFPAEAKNVNEEFVRWGTRLGAAEQIRSGVTTFVDMYYFEDVVAEETKAAGMRGVLGETFIDFPAPDNKSEAAMLAYTEKFLKKWQGDALIQAAPAPHSIYTCSKKTLQDAAALARKYHAPILIHVAEMKKEWEDSEKQNGMSPVQYLNEIGVLGPDVIAAHCIFVDASDRKLLAEKGTGCVHNPSSNMMIASGVAPVPEERAAGIAVGLGTDGPAGSNNDLDLMEEMDLAAKLAKITKMNPLALGAKDVVAMATIDGARAIHMEKEIGSLEVGKKADLALISLDEPNAVPMYDVYAQIAYSLKGSDVETVIIGGKVVMRDRKLLTLDEPKILEKAREYGKSVKASLGME
;
A
#
# COMPACT_ATOMS: atom_id res chain seq x y z
N MET A 1 46.85 79.76 5.53
CA MET A 1 46.24 78.93 4.51
C MET A 1 45.87 77.60 5.17
N LYS A 2 44.57 77.40 5.43
CA LYS A 2 44.07 76.20 6.17
C LYS A 2 43.61 75.19 5.09
N ASN A 3 44.21 74.03 5.07
CA ASN A 3 43.79 72.92 4.20
C ASN A 3 42.59 72.21 4.79
N ILE A 4 41.43 72.27 4.15
CA ILE A 4 40.24 71.46 4.47
C ILE A 4 40.35 70.16 3.69
N ARG A 5 40.49 69.00 4.41
CA ARG A 5 40.36 67.68 3.82
C ARG A 5 38.88 67.27 3.89
N ILE A 6 38.23 67.09 2.73
CA ILE A 6 36.90 66.52 2.60
C ILE A 6 37.05 64.99 2.62
N LEU A 7 36.52 64.36 3.68
CA LEU A 7 36.38 62.90 3.74
C LEU A 7 35.11 62.50 3.01
N GLY A 8 35.25 61.91 1.82
CA GLY A 8 34.14 61.33 1.11
C GLY A 8 33.72 60.00 1.75
N PHE A 9 32.51 59.93 2.29
CA PHE A 9 31.88 58.69 2.75
C PHE A 9 31.35 57.92 1.52
N VAL A 10 31.98 56.82 1.13
CA VAL A 10 31.42 55.90 0.13
C VAL A 10 30.44 55.00 0.83
N LEU A 11 29.15 55.21 0.58
CA LEU A 11 28.07 54.36 1.02
C LEU A 11 28.03 53.11 0.08
N ILE A 12 28.57 51.98 0.51
CA ILE A 12 28.46 50.73 -0.22
C ILE A 12 27.05 50.18 0.04
N LEU A 13 26.13 50.42 -0.87
CA LEU A 13 24.85 49.72 -0.94
C LEU A 13 25.14 48.27 -1.33
N SER A 14 25.16 47.37 -0.35
CA SER A 14 25.09 45.93 -0.63
C SER A 14 23.70 45.61 -1.18
N ILE A 15 23.57 45.61 -2.50
CA ILE A 15 22.45 44.97 -3.19
C ILE A 15 22.57 43.50 -2.92
N GLY A 16 21.80 42.96 -1.98
CA GLY A 16 21.62 41.55 -1.80
C GLY A 16 21.11 40.97 -3.12
N ALA A 17 21.92 40.18 -3.79
CA ALA A 17 21.49 39.42 -4.94
C ALA A 17 20.42 38.45 -4.44
N PHE A 18 19.14 38.77 -4.58
CA PHE A 18 18.05 37.84 -4.50
C PHE A 18 18.31 36.81 -5.63
N GLY A 19 18.88 35.67 -5.28
CA GLY A 19 19.06 34.58 -6.22
C GLY A 19 17.71 34.25 -6.86
N GLN A 20 17.71 34.00 -8.16
CA GLN A 20 16.50 33.55 -8.87
C GLN A 20 16.03 32.24 -8.20
N LYS A 21 14.74 32.19 -7.79
CA LYS A 21 14.18 30.98 -7.19
C LYS A 21 14.26 29.80 -8.17
N GLU A 22 14.55 28.61 -7.65
CA GLU A 22 14.53 27.38 -8.42
C GLU A 22 13.09 27.05 -8.85
N SER A 23 12.92 26.48 -10.04
CA SER A 23 11.60 26.05 -10.52
C SER A 23 11.22 24.72 -9.91
N ALA A 24 10.00 24.62 -9.39
CA ALA A 24 9.27 23.41 -9.06
C ALA A 24 7.98 23.34 -9.87
N ASP A 25 7.39 22.16 -10.03
CA ASP A 25 6.10 22.01 -10.69
C ASP A 25 4.96 22.20 -9.70
N LEU A 26 5.15 21.69 -8.48
CA LEU A 26 4.19 21.73 -7.39
C LEU A 26 4.90 22.07 -6.07
N ILE A 27 4.26 22.89 -5.24
CA ILE A 27 4.60 23.06 -3.82
C ILE A 27 3.36 22.73 -2.99
N VAL A 28 3.50 21.81 -2.02
CA VAL A 28 2.53 21.63 -0.93
C VAL A 28 3.01 22.46 0.24
N ALA A 29 2.17 23.36 0.77
CA ALA A 29 2.56 24.33 1.81
C ALA A 29 1.49 24.45 2.90
N HIS A 30 1.81 25.19 3.98
CA HIS A 30 0.93 25.50 5.11
C HIS A 30 0.39 24.23 5.81
N GLY A 31 1.21 23.17 5.95
CA GLY A 31 0.84 21.95 6.65
C GLY A 31 1.84 21.53 7.73
N ILE A 32 1.38 20.64 8.59
CA ILE A 32 2.24 19.89 9.50
C ILE A 32 2.82 18.71 8.70
N VAL A 33 4.08 18.84 8.27
CA VAL A 33 4.73 17.81 7.43
C VAL A 33 5.35 16.74 8.32
N VAL A 34 4.81 15.52 8.24
CA VAL A 34 5.28 14.31 8.94
C VAL A 34 6.08 13.48 7.95
N THR A 35 7.41 13.60 8.01
CA THR A 35 8.28 13.09 6.92
C THR A 35 8.40 11.58 6.85
N MET A 36 8.25 10.88 7.95
CA MET A 36 8.54 9.44 8.10
C MET A 36 9.96 9.03 7.70
N ASN A 37 10.88 10.01 7.62
CA ASN A 37 12.32 9.77 7.43
C ASN A 37 12.94 9.05 8.66
N PRO A 38 14.21 8.61 8.63
CA PRO A 38 14.83 7.91 9.75
C PRO A 38 14.77 8.69 11.08
N GLU A 39 14.89 10.02 11.03
CA GLU A 39 14.83 10.92 12.19
C GLU A 39 13.40 11.18 12.68
N ARG A 40 12.37 10.75 11.90
CA ARG A 40 10.95 11.04 12.18
C ARG A 40 10.66 12.54 12.34
N THR A 41 11.30 13.34 11.49
CA THR A 41 11.19 14.81 11.54
C THR A 41 9.75 15.27 11.26
N ILE A 42 9.27 16.22 12.06
CA ILE A 42 7.97 16.87 11.89
C ILE A 42 8.22 18.38 11.77
N TYR A 43 7.76 18.97 10.67
CA TYR A 43 7.76 20.44 10.47
C TYR A 43 6.36 20.98 10.75
N GLN A 44 6.21 21.79 11.81
CA GLN A 44 4.90 22.33 12.23
C GLN A 44 4.28 23.31 11.21
N ASP A 45 5.11 24.07 10.48
CA ASP A 45 4.76 24.87 9.31
C ASP A 45 5.74 24.48 8.21
N GLY A 46 5.44 23.37 7.55
CA GLY A 46 6.29 22.74 6.56
C GLY A 46 5.81 22.95 5.13
N ALA A 47 6.70 22.60 4.21
CA ALA A 47 6.38 22.52 2.78
C ALA A 47 7.19 21.41 2.10
N VAL A 48 6.63 20.92 0.98
CA VAL A 48 7.26 19.95 0.09
C VAL A 48 7.27 20.53 -1.32
N ALA A 49 8.45 20.63 -1.94
CA ALA A 49 8.60 21.04 -3.35
C ALA A 49 8.82 19.82 -4.23
N VAL A 50 8.13 19.78 -5.36
CA VAL A 50 8.09 18.64 -6.29
C VAL A 50 8.48 19.10 -7.69
N ARG A 51 9.30 18.30 -8.38
CA ARG A 51 9.65 18.47 -9.80
C ARG A 51 9.50 17.14 -10.52
N GLY A 52 8.69 17.13 -11.58
CA GLY A 52 8.30 15.88 -12.23
C GLY A 52 7.54 14.97 -11.27
N ASP A 53 8.05 13.79 -11.06
CA ASP A 53 7.48 12.79 -10.15
C ASP A 53 8.16 12.74 -8.77
N SER A 54 9.15 13.61 -8.50
CA SER A 54 10.07 13.47 -7.39
C SER A 54 10.08 14.68 -6.46
N ILE A 55 10.30 14.42 -5.17
CA ILE A 55 10.50 15.45 -4.14
C ILE A 55 11.89 16.08 -4.36
N VAL A 56 11.95 17.41 -4.49
CA VAL A 56 13.21 18.15 -4.63
C VAL A 56 13.58 18.91 -3.36
N ALA A 57 12.63 19.16 -2.48
CA ALA A 57 12.90 19.72 -1.15
C ALA A 57 11.74 19.41 -0.18
N VAL A 58 12.07 19.28 1.10
CA VAL A 58 11.14 19.19 2.23
C VAL A 58 11.77 19.92 3.41
N GLY A 59 10.97 20.73 4.12
CA GLY A 59 11.50 21.50 5.25
C GLY A 59 10.54 22.57 5.76
N PRO A 60 11.04 23.50 6.59
CA PRO A 60 10.26 24.66 7.01
C PRO A 60 9.75 25.46 5.80
N ARG A 61 8.48 25.83 5.80
CA ARG A 61 7.82 26.49 4.67
C ARG A 61 8.59 27.75 4.20
N ALA A 62 8.99 28.59 5.13
CA ALA A 62 9.70 29.82 4.79
C ALA A 62 11.00 29.58 4.00
N GLU A 63 11.74 28.50 4.28
CA GLU A 63 12.95 28.13 3.56
C GLU A 63 12.64 27.60 2.15
N ILE A 64 11.61 26.75 2.06
CA ILE A 64 11.18 26.21 0.76
C ILE A 64 10.67 27.32 -0.16
N GLU A 65 9.79 28.19 0.33
CA GLU A 65 9.24 29.32 -0.44
C GLU A 65 10.28 30.38 -0.79
N ALA A 66 11.33 30.55 0.04
CA ALA A 66 12.43 31.44 -0.30
C ALA A 66 13.26 30.89 -1.48
N LYS A 67 13.42 29.55 -1.56
CA LYS A 67 14.29 28.90 -2.54
C LYS A 67 13.57 28.48 -3.81
N TYR A 68 12.30 28.07 -3.72
CA TYR A 68 11.53 27.52 -4.84
C TYR A 68 10.34 28.40 -5.22
N GLN A 69 9.97 28.33 -6.51
CA GLN A 69 8.70 28.82 -7.03
C GLN A 69 8.05 27.73 -7.87
N ALA A 70 6.72 27.55 -7.76
CA ALA A 70 6.00 26.52 -8.49
C ALA A 70 4.87 27.12 -9.34
N SER A 71 4.54 26.40 -10.43
CA SER A 71 3.36 26.70 -11.25
C SER A 71 2.05 26.35 -10.56
N GLN A 72 2.09 25.39 -9.63
CA GLN A 72 0.95 24.95 -8.83
C GLN A 72 1.31 24.96 -7.35
N VAL A 73 0.40 25.48 -6.53
CA VAL A 73 0.50 25.39 -5.06
C VAL A 73 -0.74 24.68 -4.54
N VAL A 74 -0.52 23.72 -3.65
CA VAL A 74 -1.55 23.05 -2.87
C VAL A 74 -1.42 23.52 -1.44
N ASP A 75 -2.46 24.20 -0.93
CA ASP A 75 -2.54 24.62 0.45
C ASP A 75 -3.04 23.45 1.31
N ALA A 76 -2.32 23.10 2.36
CA ALA A 76 -2.73 22.05 3.31
C ALA A 76 -3.60 22.61 4.44
N HIS A 77 -3.91 23.91 4.45
CA HIS A 77 -4.81 24.59 5.41
C HIS A 77 -4.53 24.26 6.89
N GLY A 78 -3.25 24.06 7.26
CA GLY A 78 -2.85 23.63 8.61
C GLY A 78 -3.02 22.13 8.88
N GLY A 79 -3.50 21.36 7.91
CA GLY A 79 -3.65 19.92 7.99
C GLY A 79 -2.34 19.14 7.99
N LEU A 80 -2.42 17.83 8.08
CA LEU A 80 -1.25 16.95 8.02
C LEU A 80 -0.85 16.69 6.57
N VAL A 81 0.45 16.66 6.33
CA VAL A 81 1.06 16.24 5.04
C VAL A 81 1.93 15.02 5.33
N LEU A 82 1.52 13.87 4.84
CA LEU A 82 2.16 12.56 5.07
C LEU A 82 2.65 11.96 3.75
N PRO A 83 3.60 10.99 3.78
CA PRO A 83 3.73 10.06 2.68
C PRO A 83 2.39 9.36 2.45
N GLY A 84 2.04 9.11 1.20
CA GLY A 84 0.85 8.32 0.89
C GLY A 84 0.93 6.93 1.51
N PHE A 85 -0.21 6.40 1.91
CA PHE A 85 -0.29 5.08 2.54
C PHE A 85 -0.04 3.97 1.52
N ILE A 86 0.51 2.87 2.01
CA ILE A 86 0.88 1.69 1.24
C ILE A 86 0.05 0.51 1.73
N ASN A 87 -0.88 0.05 0.90
CA ASN A 87 -1.67 -1.13 1.13
C ASN A 87 -0.90 -2.35 0.60
N GLY A 88 -0.25 -3.08 1.50
CA GLY A 88 0.71 -4.12 1.17
C GLY A 88 0.11 -5.42 0.64
N HIS A 89 -1.22 -5.60 0.72
CA HIS A 89 -1.91 -6.79 0.23
C HIS A 89 -3.39 -6.54 0.01
N THR A 90 -3.87 -6.81 -1.20
CA THR A 90 -5.27 -6.67 -1.62
C THR A 90 -5.65 -7.71 -2.67
N HIS A 91 -6.99 -7.76 -2.94
CA HIS A 91 -7.65 -8.38 -4.09
C HIS A 91 -8.66 -7.37 -4.64
N VAL A 92 -8.15 -6.26 -5.19
CA VAL A 92 -8.94 -5.05 -5.46
C VAL A 92 -10.18 -5.28 -6.32
N PRO A 93 -10.17 -6.11 -7.39
CA PRO A 93 -11.38 -6.35 -8.18
C PRO A 93 -12.54 -6.99 -7.40
N MET A 94 -12.26 -7.63 -6.26
CA MET A 94 -13.28 -8.22 -5.39
C MET A 94 -14.20 -7.20 -4.71
N THR A 95 -13.95 -5.89 -4.84
CA THR A 95 -14.88 -4.83 -4.39
C THR A 95 -16.30 -5.00 -4.94
N LEU A 96 -16.47 -5.66 -6.09
CA LEU A 96 -17.79 -5.98 -6.65
C LEU A 96 -18.47 -7.19 -5.97
N PHE A 97 -17.77 -7.92 -5.11
CA PHE A 97 -18.31 -9.00 -4.27
C PHE A 97 -18.48 -8.58 -2.80
N ARG A 98 -18.26 -7.32 -2.46
CA ARG A 98 -18.32 -6.81 -1.08
C ARG A 98 -19.60 -7.25 -0.35
N GLY A 99 -19.42 -7.84 0.86
CA GLY A 99 -20.52 -8.35 1.67
C GLY A 99 -21.25 -9.56 1.07
N LEU A 100 -20.61 -10.30 0.17
CA LEU A 100 -21.26 -11.43 -0.49
C LEU A 100 -21.53 -12.58 0.48
N HIS A 101 -20.55 -12.90 1.31
CA HIS A 101 -20.67 -13.92 2.37
C HIS A 101 -19.69 -13.62 3.50
N ASP A 102 -20.19 -13.01 4.56
CA ASP A 102 -19.48 -12.75 5.81
C ASP A 102 -19.76 -13.87 6.83
N ASP A 103 -19.04 -13.87 7.95
CA ASP A 103 -19.25 -14.73 9.12
C ASP A 103 -19.14 -16.24 8.81
N VAL A 104 -18.21 -16.63 7.95
CA VAL A 104 -17.95 -18.03 7.56
C VAL A 104 -16.46 -18.37 7.73
N THR A 105 -16.13 -19.68 7.80
CA THR A 105 -14.72 -20.11 7.84
C THR A 105 -14.03 -19.85 6.50
N LEU A 106 -12.70 -19.62 6.49
CA LEU A 106 -11.93 -19.40 5.26
C LEU A 106 -12.16 -20.52 4.23
N ASN A 107 -12.19 -21.78 4.66
CA ASN A 107 -12.41 -22.91 3.75
C ASN A 107 -13.80 -22.86 3.10
N ASP A 108 -14.85 -22.56 3.88
CA ASP A 108 -16.21 -22.41 3.36
C ASP A 108 -16.32 -21.17 2.47
N TRP A 109 -15.71 -20.07 2.89
CA TRP A 109 -15.65 -18.82 2.12
C TRP A 109 -15.04 -19.06 0.74
N LEU A 110 -13.84 -19.67 0.65
CA LEU A 110 -13.18 -19.96 -0.62
C LEU A 110 -13.97 -20.93 -1.48
N TYR A 111 -14.23 -22.15 -0.96
CA TYR A 111 -14.70 -23.26 -1.80
C TYR A 111 -16.22 -23.29 -2.04
N LYS A 112 -17.03 -22.74 -1.12
CA LYS A 112 -18.49 -22.74 -1.28
C LYS A 112 -19.02 -21.44 -1.91
N TYR A 113 -18.32 -20.31 -1.69
CA TYR A 113 -18.85 -19.00 -2.05
C TYR A 113 -18.00 -18.27 -3.08
N ILE A 114 -16.73 -17.97 -2.79
CA ILE A 114 -15.93 -17.08 -3.63
C ILE A 114 -15.51 -17.73 -4.94
N PHE A 115 -14.83 -18.88 -4.93
CA PHE A 115 -14.43 -19.52 -6.18
C PHE A 115 -15.61 -19.83 -7.12
N PRO A 116 -16.80 -20.31 -6.63
CA PRO A 116 -17.99 -20.42 -7.47
C PRO A 116 -18.53 -19.10 -7.99
N ALA A 117 -18.47 -18.02 -7.20
CA ALA A 117 -18.89 -16.69 -7.64
C ALA A 117 -17.93 -16.13 -8.70
N GLU A 118 -16.63 -16.27 -8.50
CA GLU A 118 -15.59 -15.88 -9.45
C GLU A 118 -15.72 -16.63 -10.77
N ALA A 119 -15.85 -17.94 -10.73
CA ALA A 119 -16.00 -18.77 -11.93
C ALA A 119 -17.21 -18.37 -12.80
N LYS A 120 -18.26 -17.78 -12.19
CA LYS A 120 -19.47 -17.33 -12.91
C LYS A 120 -19.39 -15.90 -13.41
N ASN A 121 -18.70 -15.01 -12.68
CA ASN A 121 -18.83 -13.57 -12.88
C ASN A 121 -17.54 -12.88 -13.32
N VAL A 122 -16.35 -13.42 -12.97
CA VAL A 122 -15.07 -12.76 -13.23
C VAL A 122 -14.68 -12.88 -14.70
N ASN A 123 -14.46 -11.74 -15.30
CA ASN A 123 -13.93 -11.54 -16.65
C ASN A 123 -13.27 -10.15 -16.71
N GLU A 124 -12.65 -9.80 -17.83
CA GLU A 124 -11.94 -8.52 -17.98
C GLU A 124 -12.78 -7.29 -17.59
N GLU A 125 -14.07 -7.25 -17.99
CA GLU A 125 -14.96 -6.12 -17.68
C GLU A 125 -15.31 -6.06 -16.18
N PHE A 126 -15.52 -7.20 -15.53
CA PHE A 126 -15.70 -7.27 -14.08
C PHE A 126 -14.46 -6.75 -13.36
N VAL A 127 -13.29 -7.24 -13.74
CA VAL A 127 -12.01 -6.81 -13.17
C VAL A 127 -11.79 -5.31 -13.38
N ARG A 128 -12.07 -4.79 -14.57
CA ARG A 128 -11.97 -3.37 -14.90
C ARG A 128 -12.78 -2.50 -13.96
N TRP A 129 -14.06 -2.82 -13.76
CA TRP A 129 -14.94 -2.01 -12.90
C TRP A 129 -14.67 -2.22 -11.40
N GLY A 130 -14.31 -3.43 -11.00
CA GLY A 130 -13.87 -3.71 -9.62
C GLY A 130 -12.61 -2.94 -9.27
N THR A 131 -11.61 -2.93 -10.16
CA THR A 131 -10.38 -2.15 -9.97
C THR A 131 -10.66 -0.65 -9.87
N ARG A 132 -11.51 -0.10 -10.73
CA ARG A 132 -11.89 1.32 -10.66
C ARG A 132 -12.57 1.67 -9.34
N LEU A 133 -13.46 0.80 -8.85
CA LEU A 133 -14.15 1.00 -7.56
C LEU A 133 -13.14 0.97 -6.40
N GLY A 134 -12.27 -0.05 -6.35
CA GLY A 134 -11.27 -0.14 -5.30
C GLY A 134 -10.19 0.96 -5.37
N ALA A 135 -9.78 1.38 -6.57
CA ALA A 135 -8.89 2.52 -6.73
C ALA A 135 -9.53 3.83 -6.23
N ALA A 136 -10.81 4.04 -6.52
CA ALA A 136 -11.53 5.21 -6.02
C ALA A 136 -11.58 5.23 -4.48
N GLU A 137 -11.86 4.10 -3.85
CA GLU A 137 -11.91 3.95 -2.39
C GLU A 137 -10.53 4.16 -1.76
N GLN A 138 -9.49 3.53 -2.29
CA GLN A 138 -8.12 3.65 -1.80
C GLN A 138 -7.59 5.09 -1.93
N ILE A 139 -7.81 5.76 -3.06
CA ILE A 139 -7.43 7.18 -3.20
C ILE A 139 -8.16 8.03 -2.15
N ARG A 140 -9.44 7.79 -1.92
CA ARG A 140 -10.24 8.55 -0.93
C ARG A 140 -9.80 8.34 0.51
N SER A 141 -9.12 7.24 0.81
CA SER A 141 -8.52 6.97 2.14
C SER A 141 -7.02 7.26 2.22
N GLY A 142 -6.40 7.85 1.18
CA GLY A 142 -5.01 8.29 1.20
C GLY A 142 -4.00 7.23 0.78
N VAL A 143 -4.45 6.09 0.29
CA VAL A 143 -3.58 5.05 -0.28
C VAL A 143 -3.08 5.52 -1.65
N THR A 144 -1.77 5.49 -1.84
CA THR A 144 -1.10 5.88 -3.10
C THR A 144 -0.50 4.69 -3.82
N THR A 145 -0.18 3.65 -3.07
CA THR A 145 0.42 2.40 -3.57
C THR A 145 -0.32 1.22 -2.99
N PHE A 146 -0.64 0.23 -3.81
CA PHE A 146 -1.19 -1.03 -3.34
C PHE A 146 -0.52 -2.23 -3.98
N VAL A 147 -0.55 -3.36 -3.28
CA VAL A 147 -0.12 -4.66 -3.77
C VAL A 147 -1.38 -5.49 -3.99
N ASP A 148 -1.56 -5.98 -5.21
CA ASP A 148 -2.72 -6.81 -5.58
C ASP A 148 -2.29 -8.19 -6.06
N MET A 149 -3.12 -9.17 -5.83
CA MET A 149 -3.00 -10.48 -6.45
C MET A 149 -4.38 -10.99 -6.83
N TYR A 150 -4.63 -11.07 -8.13
CA TYR A 150 -5.91 -11.50 -8.65
C TYR A 150 -5.77 -12.13 -10.03
N TYR A 151 -6.87 -12.19 -10.78
CA TYR A 151 -6.97 -12.65 -12.16
C TYR A 151 -7.02 -11.47 -13.13
N PHE A 152 -6.57 -11.65 -14.37
CA PHE A 152 -6.54 -10.61 -15.38
C PHE A 152 -5.74 -9.38 -14.95
N GLU A 153 -4.61 -9.58 -14.30
CA GLU A 153 -3.80 -8.49 -13.73
C GLU A 153 -3.31 -7.46 -14.75
N ASP A 154 -3.25 -7.81 -16.03
CA ASP A 154 -2.99 -6.85 -17.09
C ASP A 154 -4.08 -5.76 -17.17
N VAL A 155 -5.35 -6.14 -16.92
CA VAL A 155 -6.48 -5.19 -16.83
C VAL A 155 -6.42 -4.38 -15.54
N VAL A 156 -6.07 -5.00 -14.42
CA VAL A 156 -5.84 -4.28 -13.15
C VAL A 156 -4.77 -3.21 -13.34
N ALA A 157 -3.67 -3.54 -14.01
CA ALA A 157 -2.57 -2.63 -14.29
C ALA A 157 -2.98 -1.44 -15.17
N GLU A 158 -3.76 -1.69 -16.23
CA GLU A 158 -4.31 -0.62 -17.09
C GLU A 158 -5.15 0.37 -16.30
N GLU A 159 -6.07 -0.13 -15.45
CA GLU A 159 -6.98 0.71 -14.67
C GLU A 159 -6.27 1.41 -13.50
N THR A 160 -5.32 0.74 -12.84
CA THR A 160 -4.46 1.33 -11.81
C THR A 160 -3.67 2.52 -12.36
N LYS A 161 -3.05 2.33 -13.52
CA LYS A 161 -2.32 3.39 -14.21
C LYS A 161 -3.23 4.53 -14.67
N ALA A 162 -4.43 4.22 -15.18
CA ALA A 162 -5.42 5.21 -15.58
C ALA A 162 -5.93 6.03 -14.38
N ALA A 163 -6.09 5.39 -13.21
CA ALA A 163 -6.40 6.06 -11.96
C ALA A 163 -5.25 6.95 -11.44
N GLY A 164 -4.03 6.77 -11.97
CA GLY A 164 -2.83 7.46 -11.54
C GLY A 164 -2.23 6.89 -10.25
N MET A 165 -2.61 5.67 -9.84
CA MET A 165 -2.08 4.98 -8.68
C MET A 165 -0.82 4.18 -9.00
N ARG A 166 -0.04 3.89 -7.97
CA ARG A 166 1.06 2.95 -8.04
C ARG A 166 0.60 1.56 -7.62
N GLY A 167 1.02 0.51 -8.35
CA GLY A 167 0.66 -0.88 -8.06
C GLY A 167 1.83 -1.84 -8.19
N VAL A 168 1.92 -2.78 -7.25
CA VAL A 168 2.69 -4.03 -7.37
C VAL A 168 1.66 -5.13 -7.60
N LEU A 169 1.55 -5.59 -8.85
CA LEU A 169 0.39 -6.33 -9.33
C LEU A 169 0.78 -7.75 -9.73
N GLY A 170 0.15 -8.71 -9.10
CA GLY A 170 0.52 -10.11 -9.14
C GLY A 170 -0.49 -11.02 -9.82
N GLU A 171 -0.15 -11.52 -11.00
CA GLU A 171 -0.97 -12.54 -11.67
C GLU A 171 -0.98 -13.84 -10.86
N THR A 172 -2.19 -14.29 -10.49
CA THR A 172 -2.37 -15.45 -9.59
C THR A 172 -1.98 -16.76 -10.26
N PHE A 173 -1.15 -17.55 -9.57
CA PHE A 173 -0.88 -18.95 -9.87
C PHE A 173 -1.68 -19.86 -8.93
N ILE A 174 -2.43 -20.82 -9.51
CA ILE A 174 -3.24 -21.78 -8.78
C ILE A 174 -3.37 -23.09 -9.60
N ASP A 175 -3.33 -24.25 -8.95
CA ASP A 175 -3.27 -25.55 -9.66
C ASP A 175 -4.64 -26.10 -10.09
N PHE A 176 -5.64 -25.25 -10.20
CA PHE A 176 -6.94 -25.58 -10.79
C PHE A 176 -7.39 -24.47 -11.73
N PRO A 177 -8.36 -24.73 -12.65
CA PRO A 177 -8.77 -23.75 -13.66
C PRO A 177 -9.27 -22.45 -13.03
N ALA A 178 -8.56 -21.33 -13.29
CA ALA A 178 -8.92 -19.98 -12.89
C ALA A 178 -9.80 -19.30 -13.97
N PRO A 179 -10.45 -18.17 -13.67
CA PRO A 179 -11.27 -17.44 -14.63
C PRO A 179 -10.54 -17.10 -15.94
N ASP A 180 -9.29 -16.69 -15.87
CA ASP A 180 -8.44 -16.24 -16.97
C ASP A 180 -7.52 -17.34 -17.53
N ASN A 181 -7.06 -18.28 -16.71
CA ASN A 181 -6.09 -19.29 -17.10
C ASN A 181 -6.61 -20.70 -16.81
N LYS A 182 -6.61 -21.56 -17.83
CA LYS A 182 -7.15 -22.92 -17.74
C LYS A 182 -6.09 -24.01 -17.57
N SER A 183 -4.81 -23.64 -17.59
CA SER A 183 -3.68 -24.55 -17.43
C SER A 183 -2.43 -23.83 -16.94
N GLU A 184 -1.51 -24.55 -16.30
CA GLU A 184 -0.20 -24.04 -15.87
C GLU A 184 0.57 -23.38 -17.01
N ALA A 185 0.59 -23.97 -18.20
CA ALA A 185 1.29 -23.43 -19.35
C ALA A 185 0.68 -22.09 -19.83
N ALA A 186 -0.65 -21.96 -19.80
CA ALA A 186 -1.34 -20.72 -20.16
C ALA A 186 -1.03 -19.63 -19.13
N MET A 187 -1.08 -19.95 -17.86
CA MET A 187 -0.77 -19.06 -16.74
C MET A 187 0.66 -18.52 -16.81
N LEU A 188 1.66 -19.40 -17.01
CA LEU A 188 3.05 -18.99 -17.19
C LEU A 188 3.23 -18.08 -18.41
N ALA A 189 2.61 -18.41 -19.54
CA ALA A 189 2.69 -17.61 -20.76
C ALA A 189 2.02 -16.23 -20.60
N TYR A 190 0.88 -16.15 -19.93
CA TYR A 190 0.17 -14.91 -19.64
C TYR A 190 1.04 -14.03 -18.72
N THR A 191 1.51 -14.58 -17.61
CA THR A 191 2.33 -13.84 -16.65
C THR A 191 3.64 -13.36 -17.26
N GLU A 192 4.30 -14.17 -18.09
CA GLU A 192 5.51 -13.74 -18.79
C GLU A 192 5.22 -12.56 -19.75
N LYS A 193 4.09 -12.58 -20.45
CA LYS A 193 3.65 -11.46 -21.30
C LYS A 193 3.34 -10.22 -20.46
N PHE A 194 2.68 -10.38 -19.33
CA PHE A 194 2.37 -9.32 -18.38
C PHE A 194 3.63 -8.64 -17.84
N LEU A 195 4.59 -9.43 -17.36
CA LEU A 195 5.90 -8.93 -16.89
C LEU A 195 6.64 -8.13 -17.99
N LYS A 196 6.66 -8.64 -19.22
CA LYS A 196 7.31 -7.94 -20.36
C LYS A 196 6.62 -6.63 -20.70
N LYS A 197 5.28 -6.59 -20.67
CA LYS A 197 4.50 -5.39 -21.03
C LYS A 197 4.77 -4.25 -20.06
N TRP A 198 4.86 -4.54 -18.77
CA TRP A 198 4.96 -3.54 -17.71
C TRP A 198 6.39 -3.31 -17.19
N GLN A 199 7.37 -3.96 -17.77
CA GLN A 199 8.76 -3.79 -17.36
C GLN A 199 9.22 -2.33 -17.51
N GLY A 200 9.66 -1.72 -16.40
CA GLY A 200 10.16 -0.34 -16.38
C GLY A 200 9.06 0.74 -16.43
N ASP A 201 7.79 0.37 -16.23
CA ASP A 201 6.73 1.38 -16.06
C ASP A 201 6.92 2.18 -14.77
N ALA A 202 6.58 3.46 -14.80
CA ALA A 202 6.81 4.36 -13.67
C ALA A 202 5.85 4.14 -12.49
N LEU A 203 4.70 3.53 -12.72
CA LEU A 203 3.65 3.31 -11.70
C LEU A 203 3.39 1.82 -11.44
N ILE A 204 3.61 0.96 -12.43
CA ILE A 204 3.21 -0.45 -12.36
C ILE A 204 4.44 -1.35 -12.29
N GLN A 205 4.48 -2.20 -11.27
CA GLN A 205 5.40 -3.30 -11.12
C GLN A 205 4.63 -4.62 -11.22
N ALA A 206 4.80 -5.35 -12.31
CA ALA A 206 4.17 -6.64 -12.51
C ALA A 206 4.90 -7.74 -11.72
N ALA A 207 4.16 -8.73 -11.23
CA ALA A 207 4.68 -9.82 -10.42
C ALA A 207 3.98 -11.16 -10.73
N PRO A 208 4.62 -12.31 -10.54
CA PRO A 208 3.95 -13.58 -10.32
C PRO A 208 3.42 -13.67 -8.89
N ALA A 209 2.22 -14.20 -8.71
CA ALA A 209 1.57 -14.34 -7.42
C ALA A 209 1.10 -15.79 -7.18
N PRO A 210 2.00 -16.74 -6.83
CA PRO A 210 1.56 -18.07 -6.43
C PRO A 210 0.75 -17.95 -5.14
N HIS A 211 -0.53 -18.39 -5.20
CA HIS A 211 -1.52 -18.12 -4.17
C HIS A 211 -1.04 -18.60 -2.78
N SER A 212 -0.71 -19.86 -2.64
CA SER A 212 -0.27 -20.45 -1.36
C SER A 212 0.34 -21.84 -1.56
N ILE A 213 0.93 -22.41 -0.51
CA ILE A 213 1.47 -23.77 -0.53
C ILE A 213 0.38 -24.86 -0.59
N TYR A 214 -0.88 -24.54 -0.26
CA TYR A 214 -1.99 -25.51 -0.28
C TYR A 214 -2.81 -25.45 -1.57
N THR A 215 -2.60 -24.44 -2.42
CA THR A 215 -3.25 -24.32 -3.73
C THR A 215 -2.30 -24.47 -4.91
N CYS A 216 -0.99 -24.45 -4.64
CA CYS A 216 0.07 -24.60 -5.64
C CYS A 216 0.97 -25.79 -5.34
N SER A 217 1.27 -26.57 -6.35
CA SER A 217 2.29 -27.61 -6.26
C SER A 217 3.70 -27.03 -6.08
N LYS A 218 4.63 -27.85 -5.60
CA LYS A 218 6.06 -27.49 -5.55
C LYS A 218 6.56 -26.94 -6.88
N LYS A 219 6.14 -27.56 -7.99
CA LYS A 219 6.55 -27.15 -9.34
C LYS A 219 6.03 -25.76 -9.67
N THR A 220 4.75 -25.48 -9.44
CA THR A 220 4.10 -24.20 -9.69
C THR A 220 4.78 -23.07 -8.89
N LEU A 221 5.06 -23.31 -7.60
CA LEU A 221 5.79 -22.37 -6.74
C LEU A 221 7.18 -22.08 -7.26
N GLN A 222 7.93 -23.11 -7.70
CA GLN A 222 9.27 -22.94 -8.24
C GLN A 222 9.29 -22.25 -9.59
N ASP A 223 8.34 -22.54 -10.47
CA ASP A 223 8.22 -21.90 -11.79
C ASP A 223 7.85 -20.41 -11.66
N ALA A 224 6.92 -20.09 -10.74
CA ALA A 224 6.59 -18.69 -10.43
C ALA A 224 7.82 -17.92 -9.91
N ALA A 225 8.57 -18.51 -8.97
CA ALA A 225 9.80 -17.91 -8.43
C ALA A 225 10.89 -17.75 -9.51
N ALA A 226 11.07 -18.76 -10.36
CA ALA A 226 12.03 -18.68 -11.46
C ALA A 226 11.65 -17.58 -12.47
N LEU A 227 10.35 -17.44 -12.76
CA LEU A 227 9.83 -16.40 -13.65
C LEU A 227 10.02 -15.01 -13.05
N ALA A 228 9.70 -14.81 -11.76
CA ALA A 228 9.94 -13.56 -11.05
C ALA A 228 11.40 -13.12 -11.13
N ARG A 229 12.32 -14.02 -10.77
CA ARG A 229 13.76 -13.74 -10.76
C ARG A 229 14.34 -13.47 -12.15
N LYS A 230 13.81 -14.13 -13.18
CA LYS A 230 14.17 -13.86 -14.59
C LYS A 230 13.89 -12.41 -14.99
N TYR A 231 12.83 -11.80 -14.46
CA TYR A 231 12.40 -10.44 -14.78
C TYR A 231 12.72 -9.42 -13.68
N HIS A 232 13.41 -9.83 -12.60
CA HIS A 232 13.70 -9.00 -11.42
C HIS A 232 12.40 -8.43 -10.79
N ALA A 233 11.36 -9.24 -10.79
CA ALA A 233 10.05 -8.91 -10.23
C ALA A 233 9.92 -9.48 -8.81
N PRO A 234 9.07 -8.91 -7.93
CA PRO A 234 8.73 -9.52 -6.66
C PRO A 234 7.86 -10.77 -6.83
N ILE A 235 7.72 -11.54 -5.75
CA ILE A 235 6.82 -12.69 -5.63
C ILE A 235 5.80 -12.36 -4.54
N LEU A 236 4.51 -12.47 -4.86
CA LEU A 236 3.43 -12.27 -3.89
C LEU A 236 2.87 -13.64 -3.48
N ILE A 237 2.66 -13.88 -2.18
CA ILE A 237 2.19 -15.17 -1.70
C ILE A 237 1.55 -15.07 -0.31
N HIS A 238 0.46 -15.82 -0.06
CA HIS A 238 -0.07 -16.02 1.29
C HIS A 238 0.77 -17.05 2.04
N VAL A 239 1.18 -16.74 3.26
CA VAL A 239 2.09 -17.59 4.05
C VAL A 239 1.59 -17.74 5.47
N ALA A 240 1.42 -18.98 5.89
CA ALA A 240 1.12 -19.35 7.28
C ALA A 240 -0.10 -18.58 7.83
N GLU A 241 -1.14 -18.45 7.02
CA GLU A 241 -2.37 -17.73 7.36
C GLU A 241 -3.23 -18.52 8.34
N MET A 242 -3.34 -19.82 8.13
CA MET A 242 -4.21 -20.67 8.93
C MET A 242 -3.41 -21.72 9.71
N LYS A 243 -3.90 -22.02 10.92
CA LYS A 243 -3.33 -23.12 11.72
C LYS A 243 -3.35 -24.44 10.95
N LYS A 244 -4.41 -24.69 10.19
CA LYS A 244 -4.53 -25.88 9.34
C LYS A 244 -3.45 -25.95 8.25
N GLU A 245 -3.11 -24.83 7.62
CA GLU A 245 -2.00 -24.76 6.65
C GLU A 245 -0.68 -25.20 7.31
N TRP A 246 -0.42 -24.71 8.52
CA TRP A 246 0.76 -25.07 9.27
C TRP A 246 0.76 -26.56 9.64
N GLU A 247 -0.35 -27.09 10.18
CA GLU A 247 -0.50 -28.51 10.55
C GLU A 247 -0.38 -29.43 9.33
N ASP A 248 -0.96 -29.05 8.20
CA ASP A 248 -0.87 -29.84 6.96
C ASP A 248 0.55 -29.82 6.38
N SER A 249 1.27 -28.71 6.45
CA SER A 249 2.68 -28.61 6.02
C SER A 249 3.59 -29.46 6.90
N GLU A 250 3.44 -29.39 8.23
CA GLU A 250 4.17 -30.28 9.15
C GLU A 250 3.93 -31.75 8.86
N LYS A 251 2.69 -32.15 8.60
CA LYS A 251 2.32 -33.52 8.30
C LYS A 251 2.86 -34.01 6.95
N GLN A 252 2.81 -33.14 5.91
CA GLN A 252 3.15 -33.53 4.53
C GLN A 252 4.64 -33.36 4.24
N ASN A 253 5.24 -32.28 4.76
CA ASN A 253 6.60 -31.87 4.44
C ASN A 253 7.57 -32.03 5.62
N GLY A 254 7.07 -32.28 6.85
CA GLY A 254 7.87 -32.36 8.07
C GLY A 254 8.41 -31.01 8.55
N MET A 255 7.81 -29.91 8.11
CA MET A 255 8.28 -28.56 8.41
C MET A 255 7.16 -27.50 8.24
N SER A 256 7.39 -26.30 8.81
CA SER A 256 6.46 -25.17 8.68
C SER A 256 6.33 -24.69 7.22
N PRO A 257 5.27 -23.91 6.88
CA PRO A 257 5.13 -23.28 5.57
C PRO A 257 6.35 -22.43 5.17
N VAL A 258 6.90 -21.66 6.09
CA VAL A 258 8.09 -20.81 5.86
C VAL A 258 9.32 -21.65 5.55
N GLN A 259 9.57 -22.70 6.35
CA GLN A 259 10.68 -23.62 6.13
C GLN A 259 10.54 -24.36 4.80
N TYR A 260 9.33 -24.78 4.45
CA TYR A 260 9.05 -25.43 3.17
C TYR A 260 9.34 -24.51 1.98
N LEU A 261 8.86 -23.27 2.01
CA LEU A 261 9.16 -22.28 0.95
C LEU A 261 10.67 -22.02 0.82
N ASN A 262 11.40 -22.02 1.94
CA ASN A 262 12.86 -21.92 1.91
C ASN A 262 13.52 -23.18 1.32
N GLU A 263 13.08 -24.37 1.72
CA GLU A 263 13.63 -25.66 1.23
C GLU A 263 13.47 -25.78 -0.29
N ILE A 264 12.33 -25.37 -0.84
CA ILE A 264 12.09 -25.42 -2.28
C ILE A 264 12.66 -24.21 -3.04
N GLY A 265 13.35 -23.29 -2.36
CA GLY A 265 14.05 -22.16 -2.97
C GLY A 265 13.15 -21.00 -3.40
N VAL A 266 11.93 -20.87 -2.86
CA VAL A 266 11.01 -19.76 -3.16
C VAL A 266 11.29 -18.56 -2.26
N LEU A 267 11.53 -18.79 -0.96
CA LEU A 267 11.77 -17.72 0.00
C LEU A 267 13.01 -16.87 -0.34
N GLY A 268 12.90 -15.56 -0.28
CA GLY A 268 14.00 -14.65 -0.64
C GLY A 268 13.69 -13.17 -0.38
N PRO A 269 14.65 -12.28 -0.71
CA PRO A 269 14.50 -10.83 -0.56
C PRO A 269 13.62 -10.22 -1.65
N ASP A 270 13.05 -11.02 -2.49
CA ASP A 270 12.11 -10.68 -3.55
C ASP A 270 10.67 -11.12 -3.20
N VAL A 271 10.44 -11.64 -1.98
CA VAL A 271 9.14 -12.17 -1.57
C VAL A 271 8.40 -11.16 -0.68
N ILE A 272 7.12 -10.96 -0.98
CA ILE A 272 6.13 -10.23 -0.19
C ILE A 272 5.13 -11.27 0.32
N ALA A 273 5.20 -11.58 1.61
CA ALA A 273 4.40 -12.61 2.26
C ALA A 273 3.21 -12.00 3.00
N ALA A 274 1.98 -12.33 2.60
CA ALA A 274 0.78 -11.89 3.30
C ALA A 274 0.50 -12.78 4.53
N HIS A 275 -0.08 -12.17 5.57
CA HIS A 275 -0.54 -12.73 6.84
C HIS A 275 0.55 -13.08 7.85
N CYS A 276 1.42 -14.05 7.61
CA CYS A 276 2.49 -14.49 8.52
C CYS A 276 2.01 -14.77 9.97
N ILE A 277 0.81 -15.39 10.14
CA ILE A 277 0.18 -15.55 11.46
C ILE A 277 0.84 -16.68 12.27
N PHE A 278 0.99 -17.87 11.65
CA PHE A 278 1.51 -19.06 12.32
C PHE A 278 3.00 -19.23 12.03
N VAL A 279 3.80 -18.25 12.51
CA VAL A 279 5.25 -18.23 12.37
C VAL A 279 5.92 -18.32 13.75
N ASP A 280 6.67 -19.37 14.00
CA ASP A 280 7.41 -19.54 15.25
C ASP A 280 8.72 -18.74 15.28
N ALA A 281 9.53 -18.90 16.32
CA ALA A 281 10.80 -18.18 16.46
C ALA A 281 11.81 -18.54 15.35
N SER A 282 11.80 -19.79 14.89
CA SER A 282 12.70 -20.24 13.81
C SER A 282 12.25 -19.71 12.46
N ASP A 283 10.94 -19.65 12.22
CA ASP A 283 10.35 -19.04 11.02
C ASP A 283 10.65 -17.56 10.92
N ARG A 284 10.44 -16.82 12.03
CA ARG A 284 10.75 -15.38 12.06
C ARG A 284 12.23 -15.09 11.82
N LYS A 285 13.13 -15.91 12.40
CA LYS A 285 14.55 -15.80 12.13
C LYS A 285 14.85 -16.03 10.65
N LEU A 286 14.25 -17.03 10.05
CA LEU A 286 14.43 -17.38 8.64
C LEU A 286 13.91 -16.28 7.71
N LEU A 287 12.71 -15.74 7.95
CA LEU A 287 12.13 -14.62 7.21
C LEU A 287 13.06 -13.39 7.25
N ALA A 288 13.58 -13.05 8.45
CA ALA A 288 14.51 -11.94 8.62
C ALA A 288 15.84 -12.17 7.87
N GLU A 289 16.45 -13.36 7.99
CA GLU A 289 17.69 -13.72 7.31
C GLU A 289 17.55 -13.72 5.79
N LYS A 290 16.37 -14.04 5.27
CA LYS A 290 16.06 -14.03 3.83
C LYS A 290 15.67 -12.65 3.31
N GLY A 291 15.38 -11.70 4.20
CA GLY A 291 14.92 -10.37 3.81
C GLY A 291 13.51 -10.35 3.22
N THR A 292 12.70 -11.36 3.55
CA THR A 292 11.29 -11.44 3.13
C THR A 292 10.48 -10.37 3.84
N GLY A 293 9.67 -9.62 3.08
CA GLY A 293 8.71 -8.67 3.65
C GLY A 293 7.44 -9.38 4.09
N CYS A 294 6.88 -9.01 5.24
CA CYS A 294 5.59 -9.50 5.71
C CYS A 294 4.52 -8.40 5.66
N VAL A 295 3.28 -8.78 5.41
CA VAL A 295 2.13 -7.88 5.41
C VAL A 295 1.07 -8.39 6.38
N HIS A 296 0.78 -7.59 7.39
CA HIS A 296 -0.24 -7.88 8.39
C HIS A 296 -1.60 -7.34 7.93
N ASN A 297 -2.63 -8.19 7.94
CA ASN A 297 -4.00 -7.88 7.50
C ASN A 297 -4.96 -8.04 8.71
N PRO A 298 -4.99 -7.10 9.67
CA PRO A 298 -5.68 -7.30 10.94
C PRO A 298 -7.18 -7.50 10.78
N SER A 299 -7.87 -6.73 9.94
CA SER A 299 -9.31 -6.91 9.70
C SER A 299 -9.62 -8.29 9.17
N SER A 300 -8.92 -8.73 8.13
CA SER A 300 -9.11 -10.05 7.52
C SER A 300 -8.86 -11.17 8.53
N ASN A 301 -7.73 -11.11 9.23
CA ASN A 301 -7.37 -12.11 10.23
C ASN A 301 -8.43 -12.25 11.33
N MET A 302 -9.12 -11.16 11.69
CA MET A 302 -10.21 -11.16 12.66
C MET A 302 -11.54 -11.63 12.06
N MET A 303 -11.90 -11.15 10.86
CA MET A 303 -13.16 -11.50 10.20
C MET A 303 -13.31 -13.01 9.96
N ILE A 304 -12.25 -13.64 9.44
CA ILE A 304 -12.23 -15.09 9.19
C ILE A 304 -11.64 -15.90 10.36
N ALA A 305 -11.34 -15.24 11.50
CA ALA A 305 -10.79 -15.85 12.70
C ALA A 305 -9.55 -16.71 12.42
N SER A 306 -8.68 -16.28 11.52
CA SER A 306 -7.42 -16.98 11.18
C SER A 306 -6.47 -17.04 12.36
N GLY A 307 -6.37 -15.95 13.13
CA GLY A 307 -5.48 -15.82 14.28
C GLY A 307 -4.91 -14.42 14.43
N VAL A 308 -3.88 -14.29 15.26
CA VAL A 308 -3.21 -13.00 15.50
C VAL A 308 -1.73 -13.13 15.13
N ALA A 309 -1.31 -12.40 14.11
CA ALA A 309 0.10 -12.36 13.71
C ALA A 309 0.99 -11.80 14.84
N PRO A 310 2.15 -12.41 15.10
CA PRO A 310 3.06 -11.98 16.17
C PRO A 310 3.89 -10.74 15.76
N VAL A 311 3.21 -9.68 15.29
CA VAL A 311 3.82 -8.47 14.73
C VAL A 311 4.91 -7.86 15.62
N PRO A 312 4.73 -7.73 16.95
CA PRO A 312 5.83 -7.24 17.81
C PRO A 312 7.08 -8.10 17.73
N GLU A 313 6.94 -9.42 17.69
CA GLU A 313 8.05 -10.36 17.61
C GLU A 313 8.69 -10.40 16.21
N GLU A 314 7.89 -10.26 15.16
CA GLU A 314 8.36 -10.16 13.77
C GLU A 314 9.24 -8.91 13.60
N ARG A 315 8.77 -7.75 14.05
CA ARG A 315 9.52 -6.51 14.04
C ARG A 315 10.79 -6.58 14.90
N ALA A 316 10.71 -7.21 16.08
CA ALA A 316 11.87 -7.42 16.94
C ALA A 316 12.91 -8.37 16.32
N ALA A 317 12.50 -9.31 15.47
CA ALA A 317 13.40 -10.17 14.70
C ALA A 317 14.04 -9.44 13.49
N GLY A 318 13.61 -8.20 13.18
CA GLY A 318 14.14 -7.41 12.07
C GLY A 318 13.39 -7.60 10.74
N ILE A 319 12.22 -8.27 10.75
CA ILE A 319 11.36 -8.39 9.58
C ILE A 319 10.72 -7.04 9.28
N ALA A 320 10.73 -6.61 8.03
CA ALA A 320 9.92 -5.50 7.55
C ALA A 320 8.45 -5.92 7.53
N VAL A 321 7.60 -5.26 8.34
CA VAL A 321 6.18 -5.57 8.43
C VAL A 321 5.37 -4.35 7.97
N GLY A 322 4.59 -4.53 6.90
CA GLY A 322 3.60 -3.58 6.39
C GLY A 322 2.19 -3.91 6.88
N LEU A 323 1.22 -3.07 6.48
CA LEU A 323 -0.22 -3.31 6.63
C LEU A 323 -0.85 -3.59 5.27
N GLY A 324 -1.89 -4.39 5.26
CA GLY A 324 -2.74 -4.64 4.12
C GLY A 324 -4.19 -4.82 4.56
N THR A 325 -5.13 -4.58 3.65
CA THR A 325 -6.56 -4.76 3.92
C THR A 325 -7.07 -6.14 3.54
N ASP A 326 -6.32 -6.85 2.70
CA ASP A 326 -6.80 -8.08 2.05
C ASP A 326 -7.99 -7.82 1.09
N GLY A 327 -8.70 -8.86 0.69
CA GLY A 327 -9.81 -8.78 -0.25
C GLY A 327 -11.09 -8.18 0.37
N PRO A 328 -11.70 -7.18 -0.28
CA PRO A 328 -12.91 -6.53 0.24
C PRO A 328 -14.18 -7.32 -0.08
N ALA A 329 -14.22 -8.60 0.24
CA ALA A 329 -15.33 -9.51 -0.08
C ALA A 329 -15.54 -10.60 1.00
N GLY A 330 -15.70 -10.22 2.26
CA GLY A 330 -15.95 -11.13 3.37
C GLY A 330 -14.71 -11.45 4.21
N SER A 331 -13.50 -11.45 3.64
CA SER A 331 -12.27 -11.44 4.43
C SER A 331 -12.04 -10.04 5.04
N ASN A 332 -12.37 -9.01 4.33
CA ASN A 332 -12.58 -7.64 4.78
C ASN A 332 -13.75 -7.06 3.98
N ASN A 333 -14.20 -5.84 4.27
CA ASN A 333 -15.24 -5.16 3.50
C ASN A 333 -14.90 -3.70 3.18
N ASP A 334 -13.67 -3.26 3.43
CA ASP A 334 -13.16 -1.96 3.01
C ASP A 334 -11.67 -2.01 2.59
N LEU A 335 -11.13 -0.86 2.16
CA LEU A 335 -9.74 -0.68 1.75
C LEU A 335 -9.10 0.51 2.49
N ASP A 336 -9.50 0.76 3.75
CA ASP A 336 -9.04 1.90 4.57
C ASP A 336 -7.88 1.51 5.50
N LEU A 337 -6.67 1.92 5.18
CA LEU A 337 -5.48 1.67 6.00
C LEU A 337 -5.48 2.39 7.36
N MET A 338 -6.30 3.42 7.53
CA MET A 338 -6.43 4.09 8.84
C MET A 338 -7.17 3.20 9.84
N GLU A 339 -8.11 2.40 9.37
CA GLU A 339 -8.74 1.37 10.19
C GLU A 339 -7.75 0.25 10.53
N GLU A 340 -6.98 -0.23 9.56
CA GLU A 340 -5.97 -1.27 9.78
C GLU A 340 -4.89 -0.83 10.79
N MET A 341 -4.48 0.44 10.80
CA MET A 341 -3.54 0.97 11.80
C MET A 341 -4.11 0.88 13.23
N ASP A 342 -5.38 1.28 13.41
CA ASP A 342 -6.07 1.24 14.71
C ASP A 342 -6.22 -0.19 15.22
N LEU A 343 -6.68 -1.09 14.35
CA LEU A 343 -6.89 -2.50 14.66
C LEU A 343 -5.58 -3.24 14.97
N ALA A 344 -4.53 -3.06 14.16
CA ALA A 344 -3.22 -3.66 14.39
C ALA A 344 -2.67 -3.30 15.77
N ALA A 345 -2.71 -2.00 16.12
CA ALA A 345 -2.24 -1.53 17.42
C ALA A 345 -3.04 -2.12 18.59
N LYS A 346 -4.37 -2.12 18.51
CA LYS A 346 -5.25 -2.62 19.57
C LYS A 346 -5.14 -4.14 19.73
N LEU A 347 -5.09 -4.86 18.62
CA LEU A 347 -4.97 -6.31 18.59
C LEU A 347 -3.65 -6.78 19.24
N ALA A 348 -2.53 -6.15 18.90
CA ALA A 348 -1.24 -6.45 19.52
C ALA A 348 -1.25 -6.15 21.04
N LYS A 349 -1.82 -5.02 21.46
CA LYS A 349 -1.90 -4.63 22.86
C LYS A 349 -2.72 -5.62 23.70
N ILE A 350 -3.91 -6.00 23.22
CA ILE A 350 -4.77 -6.94 23.96
C ILE A 350 -4.17 -8.34 24.00
N THR A 351 -3.60 -8.80 22.89
CA THR A 351 -2.99 -10.14 22.81
C THR A 351 -1.76 -10.27 23.73
N LYS A 352 -0.96 -9.21 23.82
CA LYS A 352 0.23 -9.18 24.70
C LYS A 352 -0.06 -8.74 26.13
N MET A 353 -1.30 -8.33 26.44
CA MET A 353 -1.67 -7.68 27.72
C MET A 353 -0.67 -6.55 28.09
N ASN A 354 -0.22 -5.81 27.09
CA ASN A 354 0.78 -4.76 27.21
C ASN A 354 0.41 -3.56 26.32
N PRO A 355 0.10 -2.38 26.89
CA PRO A 355 -0.25 -1.18 26.10
C PRO A 355 0.91 -0.64 25.24
N LEU A 356 2.13 -1.12 25.45
CA LEU A 356 3.32 -0.72 24.70
C LEU A 356 3.70 -1.71 23.58
N ALA A 357 2.94 -2.76 23.37
CA ALA A 357 3.30 -3.85 22.44
C ALA A 357 3.46 -3.38 20.98
N LEU A 358 2.60 -2.46 20.54
CA LEU A 358 2.67 -1.84 19.20
C LEU A 358 2.05 -0.44 19.30
N GLY A 359 2.87 0.60 19.17
CA GLY A 359 2.46 1.99 19.38
C GLY A 359 1.95 2.68 18.11
N ALA A 360 1.38 3.88 18.27
CA ALA A 360 0.92 4.70 17.16
C ALA A 360 2.02 4.97 16.12
N LYS A 361 3.24 5.26 16.56
CA LYS A 361 4.40 5.48 15.67
C LYS A 361 4.72 4.25 14.83
N ASP A 362 4.54 3.06 15.41
CA ASP A 362 4.82 1.80 14.72
C ASP A 362 3.80 1.54 13.61
N VAL A 363 2.50 1.66 13.89
CA VAL A 363 1.45 1.39 12.89
C VAL A 363 1.43 2.42 11.78
N VAL A 364 1.73 3.71 12.08
CA VAL A 364 1.91 4.72 11.02
C VAL A 364 3.13 4.38 10.15
N ALA A 365 4.22 3.87 10.75
CA ALA A 365 5.35 3.39 9.97
C ALA A 365 5.00 2.17 9.11
N MET A 366 4.20 1.23 9.63
CA MET A 366 3.73 0.05 8.89
C MET A 366 2.84 0.43 7.69
N ALA A 367 2.06 1.50 7.80
CA ALA A 367 1.27 2.04 6.69
C ALA A 367 2.08 2.91 5.70
N THR A 368 3.34 3.23 6.01
CA THR A 368 4.19 4.13 5.22
C THR A 368 5.57 3.52 4.96
N ILE A 369 6.63 3.95 5.67
CA ILE A 369 8.02 3.55 5.39
C ILE A 369 8.30 2.06 5.65
N ASP A 370 7.70 1.46 6.67
CA ASP A 370 7.87 0.02 6.91
C ASP A 370 7.04 -0.80 5.93
N GLY A 371 5.86 -0.28 5.49
CA GLY A 371 5.11 -0.82 4.35
C GLY A 371 5.94 -0.80 3.07
N ALA A 372 6.61 0.32 2.78
CA ALA A 372 7.52 0.41 1.64
C ALA A 372 8.67 -0.61 1.72
N ARG A 373 9.24 -0.84 2.92
CA ARG A 373 10.26 -1.88 3.15
C ARG A 373 9.72 -3.28 2.92
N ALA A 374 8.49 -3.55 3.41
CA ALA A 374 7.87 -4.86 3.25
C ALA A 374 7.58 -5.21 1.79
N ILE A 375 7.37 -4.20 0.94
CA ILE A 375 7.19 -4.38 -0.52
C ILE A 375 8.45 -4.06 -1.33
N HIS A 376 9.61 -3.88 -0.69
CA HIS A 376 10.93 -3.63 -1.29
C HIS A 376 11.03 -2.32 -2.12
N MET A 377 10.26 -1.29 -1.75
CA MET A 377 10.22 0.02 -2.42
C MET A 377 10.66 1.20 -1.53
N GLU A 378 11.31 0.95 -0.39
CA GLU A 378 11.67 1.97 0.59
C GLU A 378 12.64 3.04 0.07
N LYS A 379 13.34 2.76 -1.04
CA LYS A 379 14.21 3.73 -1.70
C LYS A 379 13.44 4.75 -2.54
N GLU A 380 12.21 4.40 -2.92
CA GLU A 380 11.40 5.21 -3.83
C GLU A 380 10.24 5.91 -3.13
N ILE A 381 9.58 5.25 -2.17
CA ILE A 381 8.35 5.73 -1.51
C ILE A 381 8.37 5.54 0.01
N GLY A 382 7.28 5.90 0.68
CA GLY A 382 7.04 5.63 2.11
C GLY A 382 7.58 6.68 3.06
N SER A 383 8.33 7.67 2.58
CA SER A 383 8.77 8.85 3.36
C SER A 383 8.93 10.08 2.47
N LEU A 384 8.79 11.26 3.07
CA LEU A 384 9.01 12.53 2.38
C LEU A 384 10.49 12.92 2.49
N GLU A 385 11.28 12.49 1.52
CA GLU A 385 12.72 12.75 1.43
C GLU A 385 13.10 13.17 0.01
N VAL A 386 14.12 14.01 -0.11
CA VAL A 386 14.62 14.47 -1.42
C VAL A 386 15.07 13.26 -2.27
N GLY A 387 14.60 13.22 -3.51
CA GLY A 387 14.88 12.16 -4.47
C GLY A 387 13.86 11.03 -4.49
N LYS A 388 12.98 10.91 -3.48
CA LYS A 388 11.87 9.97 -3.50
C LYS A 388 10.69 10.47 -4.35
N LYS A 389 9.81 9.55 -4.72
CA LYS A 389 8.58 9.87 -5.45
C LYS A 389 7.67 10.75 -4.60
N ALA A 390 7.02 11.68 -5.26
CA ALA A 390 6.09 12.60 -4.63
C ALA A 390 4.70 11.94 -4.52
N ASP A 391 4.59 10.98 -3.60
CA ASP A 391 3.36 10.29 -3.22
C ASP A 391 2.98 10.79 -1.82
N LEU A 392 1.91 11.63 -1.73
CA LEU A 392 1.51 12.34 -0.53
C LEU A 392 0.01 12.21 -0.28
N ALA A 393 -0.36 12.12 1.01
CA ALA A 393 -1.73 12.28 1.49
C ALA A 393 -1.83 13.52 2.38
N LEU A 394 -2.81 14.37 2.12
CA LEU A 394 -3.12 15.54 2.93
C LEU A 394 -4.41 15.28 3.70
N ILE A 395 -4.35 15.43 5.02
CA ILE A 395 -5.45 15.08 5.94
C ILE A 395 -5.90 16.34 6.66
N SER A 396 -7.19 16.62 6.63
CA SER A 396 -7.81 17.74 7.33
C SER A 396 -7.73 17.57 8.85
N LEU A 397 -7.59 18.69 9.54
CA LEU A 397 -7.72 18.77 11.00
C LEU A 397 -8.94 19.61 11.43
N ASP A 398 -9.84 19.90 10.50
CA ASP A 398 -11.01 20.75 10.77
C ASP A 398 -12.25 19.98 11.25
N GLU A 399 -12.10 18.66 11.44
CA GLU A 399 -13.19 17.80 11.90
C GLU A 399 -13.19 17.63 13.44
N PRO A 400 -14.36 17.36 14.07
CA PRO A 400 -14.46 17.22 15.54
C PRO A 400 -13.56 16.12 16.13
N ASN A 401 -13.28 15.04 15.38
CA ASN A 401 -12.38 13.96 15.79
C ASN A 401 -10.88 14.35 15.67
N ALA A 402 -10.58 15.45 15.00
CA ALA A 402 -9.22 15.91 14.77
C ALA A 402 -8.70 16.84 15.89
N VAL A 403 -9.56 17.37 16.75
CA VAL A 403 -9.20 18.38 17.76
C VAL A 403 -9.65 18.00 19.18
N PRO A 404 -8.81 18.28 20.23
CA PRO A 404 -7.46 18.81 20.15
C PRO A 404 -6.43 17.73 19.76
N MET A 405 -5.33 18.11 19.13
CA MET A 405 -4.20 17.23 18.82
C MET A 405 -3.04 17.47 19.76
N TYR A 406 -2.64 16.45 20.53
CA TYR A 406 -1.48 16.49 21.44
C TYR A 406 -0.29 15.66 20.92
N ASP A 407 -0.55 14.59 20.20
CA ASP A 407 0.43 13.74 19.55
C ASP A 407 -0.03 13.40 18.14
N VAL A 408 0.77 13.74 17.15
CA VAL A 408 0.42 13.60 15.74
C VAL A 408 0.25 12.13 15.34
N TYR A 409 1.07 11.23 15.87
CA TYR A 409 0.98 9.80 15.53
C TYR A 409 -0.25 9.15 16.15
N ALA A 410 -0.55 9.51 17.42
CA ALA A 410 -1.77 9.04 18.07
C ALA A 410 -3.02 9.56 17.34
N GLN A 411 -2.97 10.81 16.85
CA GLN A 411 -4.05 11.40 16.07
C GLN A 411 -4.29 10.61 14.78
N ILE A 412 -3.22 10.32 14.02
CA ILE A 412 -3.31 9.56 12.77
C ILE A 412 -3.83 8.14 13.03
N ALA A 413 -3.24 7.43 13.99
CA ALA A 413 -3.50 6.01 14.20
C ALA A 413 -4.85 5.70 14.86
N TYR A 414 -5.40 6.60 15.70
CA TYR A 414 -6.55 6.27 16.55
C TYR A 414 -7.76 7.17 16.37
N SER A 415 -7.58 8.36 15.83
CA SER A 415 -8.62 9.39 15.81
C SER A 415 -9.11 9.71 14.41
N LEU A 416 -8.19 10.02 13.50
CA LEU A 416 -8.48 10.35 12.11
C LEU A 416 -9.00 9.12 11.35
N LYS A 417 -9.70 9.36 10.26
CA LYS A 417 -10.31 8.36 9.38
C LYS A 417 -9.96 8.64 7.92
N GLY A 418 -10.09 7.64 7.06
CA GLY A 418 -9.92 7.83 5.62
C GLY A 418 -10.82 8.92 5.03
N SER A 419 -11.98 9.21 5.68
CA SER A 419 -12.85 10.32 5.30
C SER A 419 -12.23 11.70 5.52
N ASP A 420 -11.21 11.84 6.36
CA ASP A 420 -10.55 13.11 6.67
C ASP A 420 -9.43 13.44 5.66
N VAL A 421 -9.11 12.51 4.76
CA VAL A 421 -8.14 12.73 3.67
C VAL A 421 -8.76 13.63 2.61
N GLU A 422 -8.23 14.81 2.39
CA GLU A 422 -8.77 15.80 1.44
C GLU A 422 -8.10 15.76 0.06
N THR A 423 -6.77 15.63 0.04
CA THR A 423 -5.98 15.69 -1.19
C THR A 423 -4.98 14.56 -1.26
N VAL A 424 -4.84 13.95 -2.42
CA VAL A 424 -3.86 12.89 -2.69
C VAL A 424 -3.06 13.23 -3.93
N ILE A 425 -1.75 13.07 -3.81
CA ILE A 425 -0.76 13.33 -4.87
C ILE A 425 0.01 12.03 -5.09
N ILE A 426 0.15 11.60 -6.35
CA ILE A 426 0.88 10.39 -6.72
C ILE A 426 1.81 10.71 -7.88
N GLY A 427 3.11 10.43 -7.73
CA GLY A 427 4.10 10.79 -8.73
C GLY A 427 4.06 12.27 -9.10
N GLY A 428 3.83 13.15 -8.11
CA GLY A 428 3.75 14.60 -8.30
C GLY A 428 2.45 15.10 -8.94
N LYS A 429 1.49 14.21 -9.25
CA LYS A 429 0.19 14.58 -9.84
C LYS A 429 -0.91 14.52 -8.80
N VAL A 430 -1.73 15.57 -8.73
CA VAL A 430 -2.90 15.60 -7.86
C VAL A 430 -3.97 14.69 -8.47
N VAL A 431 -4.28 13.57 -7.80
CA VAL A 431 -5.30 12.60 -8.24
C VAL A 431 -6.63 12.79 -7.50
N MET A 432 -6.61 13.39 -6.31
CA MET A 432 -7.79 13.84 -5.58
C MET A 432 -7.53 15.21 -4.97
N ARG A 433 -8.51 16.10 -5.01
CA ARG A 433 -8.48 17.42 -4.36
C ARG A 433 -9.84 17.75 -3.76
N ASP A 434 -9.86 18.24 -2.54
CA ASP A 434 -11.10 18.58 -1.81
C ASP A 434 -12.11 17.42 -1.87
N ARG A 435 -11.61 16.19 -1.66
CA ARG A 435 -12.34 14.93 -1.75
C ARG A 435 -12.94 14.59 -3.13
N LYS A 436 -12.58 15.31 -4.18
CA LYS A 436 -13.01 15.03 -5.56
C LYS A 436 -11.91 14.29 -6.32
N LEU A 437 -12.23 13.11 -6.82
CA LEU A 437 -11.36 12.35 -7.70
C LEU A 437 -11.21 13.10 -9.04
N LEU A 438 -9.97 13.25 -9.49
CA LEU A 438 -9.64 13.99 -10.72
C LEU A 438 -9.32 13.08 -11.90
N THR A 439 -9.03 11.80 -11.62
CA THR A 439 -8.62 10.80 -12.62
C THR A 439 -9.69 9.75 -12.87
N LEU A 440 -10.74 9.70 -12.05
CA LEU A 440 -11.80 8.70 -12.09
C LEU A 440 -13.17 9.37 -12.15
N ASP A 441 -14.09 8.80 -12.94
CA ASP A 441 -15.52 9.18 -12.98
C ASP A 441 -16.29 8.43 -11.89
N GLU A 442 -16.23 8.95 -10.65
CA GLU A 442 -16.83 8.33 -9.46
C GLU A 442 -18.34 8.05 -9.64
N PRO A 443 -19.18 8.97 -10.16
CA PRO A 443 -20.59 8.69 -10.42
C PRO A 443 -20.82 7.46 -11.32
N LYS A 444 -20.02 7.34 -12.38
CA LYS A 444 -20.11 6.21 -13.31
C LYS A 444 -19.66 4.90 -12.69
N ILE A 445 -18.58 4.95 -11.86
CA ILE A 445 -18.10 3.79 -11.10
C ILE A 445 -19.19 3.26 -10.16
N LEU A 446 -19.83 4.14 -9.40
CA LEU A 446 -20.91 3.77 -8.48
C LEU A 446 -22.14 3.22 -9.20
N GLU A 447 -22.49 3.78 -10.35
CA GLU A 447 -23.56 3.24 -11.21
C GLU A 447 -23.25 1.79 -11.61
N LYS A 448 -22.05 1.56 -12.16
CA LYS A 448 -21.61 0.23 -12.61
C LYS A 448 -21.49 -0.78 -11.45
N ALA A 449 -20.96 -0.37 -10.31
CA ALA A 449 -20.91 -1.24 -9.15
C ALA A 449 -22.30 -1.73 -8.70
N ARG A 450 -23.32 -0.84 -8.74
CA ARG A 450 -24.71 -1.23 -8.46
C ARG A 450 -25.28 -2.18 -9.51
N GLU A 451 -24.94 -2.00 -10.80
CA GLU A 451 -25.34 -2.92 -11.89
C GLU A 451 -24.73 -4.31 -11.66
N TYR A 452 -23.41 -4.37 -11.36
CA TYR A 452 -22.72 -5.63 -11.05
C TYR A 452 -23.28 -6.31 -9.82
N GLY A 453 -23.60 -5.57 -8.75
CA GLY A 453 -24.23 -6.13 -7.56
C GLY A 453 -25.54 -6.87 -7.87
N LYS A 454 -26.38 -6.32 -8.75
CA LYS A 454 -27.60 -6.99 -9.22
C LYS A 454 -27.30 -8.23 -10.07
N SER A 455 -26.31 -8.13 -10.99
CA SER A 455 -25.91 -9.23 -11.86
C SER A 455 -25.33 -10.41 -11.07
N VAL A 456 -24.45 -10.13 -10.10
CA VAL A 456 -23.85 -11.13 -9.22
C VAL A 456 -24.91 -11.85 -8.39
N LYS A 457 -25.82 -11.11 -7.75
CA LYS A 457 -26.96 -11.70 -7.04
C LYS A 457 -27.76 -12.65 -7.92
N ALA A 458 -28.15 -12.21 -9.11
CA ALA A 458 -28.92 -13.02 -10.06
C ALA A 458 -28.14 -14.29 -10.48
N SER A 459 -26.85 -14.19 -10.78
CA SER A 459 -26.01 -15.32 -11.17
C SER A 459 -25.86 -16.39 -10.08
N LEU A 460 -25.95 -15.97 -8.82
CA LEU A 460 -25.83 -16.83 -7.64
C LEU A 460 -27.18 -17.30 -7.09
N GLY A 461 -28.31 -16.84 -7.67
CA GLY A 461 -29.67 -17.18 -7.19
C GLY A 461 -30.00 -16.55 -5.84
N MET A 462 -29.41 -15.41 -5.51
CA MET A 462 -29.68 -14.65 -4.29
C MET A 462 -30.84 -13.68 -4.54
N GLU A 463 -31.78 -13.56 -3.58
CA GLU A 463 -32.90 -12.61 -3.63
C GLU A 463 -32.49 -11.15 -3.40
#